data_b8f85fc37c66a61acc72fa67425ff880
#
_entry.id   b8f85fc37c66a61acc72fa67425ff880
#
_cell.length_a   1.000
_cell.length_b   1.000
_cell.length_c   1.000
_cell.angle_alpha   90.00
_cell.angle_beta   90.00
_cell.angle_gamma   90.00
#
_symmetry.space_group_name_H-M   'P 1'
#
loop_
_entity.id
_entity.type
_entity.pdbx_description
1 polymer ?
#
loop_
_entity_poly.entity_id
_entity_poly.type
_entity_poly.pdbx_seq_one_letter_code
_entity_poly.pdbx_strand_id
1 'polypeptide(L)'
;DENGERITDYYDDRGFVTFRAWLNSAGELEKKSWLTPAGQQVLTALADQKVIVEPKHQKRFKSAVYHNIDEVVQEKIREHIQMLETKPAMILEENDVHLHEVLDNLAPELQKAIILMADENHQQDAMALPHDDLELVFTSDAARNAYFGTSEPTSNSHVISPYPARLELGASNEMANMNIVLQLADGLSPNDTTTLAQTLAQMLIADENKVMYACIDGLSPDQVTFHLRVVEAFTKEIGITYNDADYKIFESTMERSMMSSEADVMDYLDQQYEKEDREPISDEKQAQIIAAYQLRQRFVVLDTPSMEKQLGLIKQARVFVDLRRVPDAQLQAQALSTGLPQITVGANTFVTQGVNGFVLADPMELPQALTYFTDDLKHWNEALVENVRQVEQHSEFNLITAWEGLMNYGH
;
A
#
# COMPACT_ATOMS: atom_id res chain seq x y z
N ASP A 1 -24.54 -4.53 26.40
CA ASP A 1 -25.03 -4.80 27.75
C ASP A 1 -25.89 -3.64 28.22
N GLU A 2 -26.84 -3.89 29.12
CA GLU A 2 -27.79 -2.88 29.64
C GLU A 2 -27.09 -1.72 30.38
N ASN A 3 -25.82 -1.90 30.77
CA ASN A 3 -24.99 -0.90 31.44
C ASN A 3 -24.11 -0.08 30.47
N GLY A 4 -24.27 -0.22 29.16
CA GLY A 4 -23.46 0.48 28.17
C GLY A 4 -22.03 -0.08 28.00
N GLU A 5 -21.72 -1.21 28.62
CA GLU A 5 -20.46 -1.92 28.42
C GLU A 5 -20.43 -2.56 27.03
N ARG A 6 -19.31 -2.40 26.33
CA ARG A 6 -19.07 -3.01 25.01
C ARG A 6 -18.07 -4.14 25.16
N ILE A 7 -18.38 -5.30 24.59
CA ILE A 7 -17.47 -6.45 24.51
C ILE A 7 -17.04 -6.61 23.06
N THR A 8 -15.73 -6.72 22.84
CA THR A 8 -15.14 -6.98 21.53
C THR A 8 -14.37 -8.29 21.58
N ASP A 9 -14.75 -9.24 20.73
CA ASP A 9 -14.10 -10.54 20.57
C ASP A 9 -13.15 -10.48 19.37
N TYR A 10 -11.90 -10.94 19.56
CA TYR A 10 -10.90 -11.06 18.53
C TYR A 10 -10.68 -12.54 18.20
N TYR A 11 -10.87 -12.86 16.93
CA TYR A 11 -10.83 -14.22 16.44
C TYR A 11 -9.48 -14.54 15.81
N ASP A 12 -9.04 -15.77 16.01
CA ASP A 12 -7.97 -16.40 15.28
C ASP A 12 -8.48 -16.83 13.88
N ASP A 13 -7.58 -17.01 12.92
CA ASP A 13 -7.88 -17.46 11.55
C ASP A 13 -8.59 -18.84 11.50
N ARG A 14 -8.47 -19.65 12.57
CA ARG A 14 -9.15 -20.93 12.77
C ARG A 14 -10.55 -20.79 13.37
N GLY A 15 -11.01 -19.55 13.64
CA GLY A 15 -12.40 -19.23 14.03
C GLY A 15 -12.72 -19.31 15.52
N PHE A 16 -11.74 -19.41 16.43
CA PHE A 16 -11.97 -19.29 17.86
C PHE A 16 -11.52 -17.95 18.43
N VAL A 17 -12.16 -17.50 19.51
CA VAL A 17 -11.82 -16.24 20.18
C VAL A 17 -10.48 -16.39 20.90
N THR A 18 -9.47 -15.63 20.49
CA THR A 18 -8.14 -15.61 21.12
C THR A 18 -8.09 -14.68 22.31
N PHE A 19 -8.70 -13.51 22.20
CA PHE A 19 -8.86 -12.63 23.34
C PHE A 19 -10.15 -11.82 23.24
N ARG A 20 -10.59 -11.32 24.39
CA ARG A 20 -11.79 -10.52 24.58
C ARG A 20 -11.44 -9.24 25.31
N ALA A 21 -11.92 -8.12 24.80
CA ALA A 21 -11.76 -6.80 25.41
C ALA A 21 -13.12 -6.31 25.95
N TRP A 22 -13.11 -5.73 27.14
CA TRP A 22 -14.25 -5.03 27.73
C TRP A 22 -13.96 -3.54 27.75
N LEU A 23 -14.88 -2.76 27.23
CA LEU A 23 -14.83 -1.32 27.16
C LEU A 23 -15.96 -0.74 28.03
N ASN A 24 -15.65 0.32 28.79
CA ASN A 24 -16.65 1.03 29.58
C ASN A 24 -17.59 1.86 28.67
N SER A 25 -18.56 2.53 29.25
CA SER A 25 -19.51 3.39 28.56
C SER A 25 -18.86 4.59 27.84
N ALA A 26 -17.65 4.98 28.23
CA ALA A 26 -16.84 6.01 27.57
C ALA A 26 -15.99 5.46 26.40
N GLY A 27 -15.99 4.13 26.19
CA GLY A 27 -15.17 3.47 25.18
C GLY A 27 -13.74 3.19 25.62
N GLU A 28 -13.41 3.35 26.91
CA GLU A 28 -12.09 3.07 27.44
C GLU A 28 -11.98 1.60 27.84
N LEU A 29 -10.77 1.04 27.65
CA LEU A 29 -10.49 -0.36 27.97
C LEU A 29 -10.47 -0.58 29.48
N GLU A 30 -11.35 -1.47 29.99
CA GLU A 30 -11.37 -1.88 31.39
C GLU A 30 -10.52 -3.12 31.64
N LYS A 31 -10.64 -4.11 30.76
CA LYS A 31 -9.85 -5.35 30.85
C LYS A 31 -9.75 -6.05 29.50
N LYS A 32 -8.70 -6.87 29.36
CA LYS A 32 -8.54 -7.87 28.29
C LYS A 32 -8.38 -9.24 28.91
N SER A 33 -8.94 -10.29 28.28
CA SER A 33 -8.69 -11.68 28.67
C SER A 33 -8.30 -12.52 27.49
N TRP A 34 -7.22 -13.27 27.62
CA TRP A 34 -6.76 -14.25 26.64
C TRP A 34 -7.38 -15.61 26.95
N LEU A 35 -7.85 -16.27 25.89
CA LEU A 35 -8.66 -17.48 25.98
C LEU A 35 -7.95 -18.68 25.34
N THR A 36 -8.24 -19.86 25.83
CA THR A 36 -7.89 -21.10 25.11
C THR A 36 -8.85 -21.28 23.92
N PRO A 37 -8.53 -22.14 22.93
CA PRO A 37 -9.47 -22.49 21.86
C PRO A 37 -10.83 -23.00 22.35
N ALA A 38 -10.88 -23.56 23.56
CA ALA A 38 -12.11 -23.99 24.23
C ALA A 38 -12.85 -22.85 24.98
N GLY A 39 -12.42 -21.59 24.81
CA GLY A 39 -13.02 -20.41 25.45
C GLY A 39 -12.70 -20.25 26.93
N GLN A 40 -11.75 -21.00 27.49
CA GLN A 40 -11.35 -20.86 28.87
C GLN A 40 -10.34 -19.72 29.05
N GLN A 41 -10.58 -18.87 30.04
CA GLN A 41 -9.69 -17.75 30.36
C GLN A 41 -8.37 -18.27 30.94
N VAL A 42 -7.28 -17.69 30.42
CA VAL A 42 -5.89 -18.01 30.80
C VAL A 42 -5.24 -16.83 31.53
N LEU A 43 -5.37 -15.64 30.94
CA LEU A 43 -4.80 -14.38 31.42
C LEU A 43 -5.87 -13.30 31.44
N THR A 44 -5.76 -12.37 32.37
CA THR A 44 -6.55 -11.14 32.39
C THR A 44 -5.62 -9.96 32.62
N ALA A 45 -5.58 -9.01 31.68
CA ALA A 45 -4.98 -7.69 31.89
C ALA A 45 -6.06 -6.72 32.34
N LEU A 46 -5.76 -5.98 33.41
CA LEU A 46 -6.61 -4.93 33.98
C LEU A 46 -6.27 -3.56 33.35
N ALA A 47 -7.08 -2.56 33.63
CA ALA A 47 -6.86 -1.18 33.16
C ALA A 47 -5.52 -0.58 33.61
N ASP A 48 -4.96 -1.00 34.75
CA ASP A 48 -3.64 -0.63 35.26
C ASP A 48 -2.49 -1.43 34.63
N GLN A 49 -2.76 -2.13 33.52
CA GLN A 49 -1.87 -3.01 32.74
C GLN A 49 -1.44 -4.31 33.47
N LYS A 50 -1.70 -4.48 34.75
CA LYS A 50 -1.37 -5.72 35.47
C LYS A 50 -2.04 -6.92 34.83
N VAL A 51 -1.28 -7.99 34.65
CA VAL A 51 -1.76 -9.25 34.08
C VAL A 51 -1.86 -10.31 35.19
N ILE A 52 -3.03 -10.86 35.35
CA ILE A 52 -3.33 -11.91 36.33
C ILE A 52 -3.48 -13.23 35.57
N VAL A 53 -2.78 -14.25 36.03
CA VAL A 53 -2.88 -15.62 35.52
C VAL A 53 -4.00 -16.36 36.27
N GLU A 54 -4.90 -16.95 35.50
CA GLU A 54 -6.00 -17.77 36.12
C GLU A 54 -5.43 -18.92 36.93
N PRO A 55 -5.98 -19.19 38.17
CA PRO A 55 -5.41 -20.16 39.09
C PRO A 55 -5.17 -21.57 38.53
N LYS A 56 -6.07 -22.02 37.65
CA LYS A 56 -5.93 -23.34 36.97
C LYS A 56 -4.82 -23.42 35.95
N HIS A 57 -4.30 -22.28 35.51
CA HIS A 57 -3.22 -22.17 34.51
C HIS A 57 -1.87 -21.75 35.11
N GLN A 58 -1.79 -21.39 36.40
CA GLN A 58 -0.58 -20.86 37.04
C GLN A 58 0.66 -21.75 36.91
N LYS A 59 0.50 -23.07 36.84
CA LYS A 59 1.63 -23.99 36.63
C LYS A 59 2.38 -23.80 35.32
N ARG A 60 1.78 -23.07 34.39
CA ARG A 60 2.36 -22.78 33.07
C ARG A 60 3.14 -21.45 33.04
N PHE A 61 3.20 -20.75 34.17
CA PHE A 61 3.76 -19.41 34.28
C PHE A 61 4.64 -19.32 35.53
N LYS A 62 5.70 -18.50 35.48
CA LYS A 62 6.61 -18.27 36.60
C LYS A 62 5.98 -17.46 37.73
N SER A 63 5.03 -16.56 37.38
CA SER A 63 4.33 -15.72 38.35
C SER A 63 2.82 -15.84 38.19
N ALA A 64 2.09 -15.58 39.28
CA ALA A 64 0.64 -15.47 39.26
C ALA A 64 0.15 -14.09 38.79
N VAL A 65 1.03 -13.08 38.88
CA VAL A 65 0.75 -11.68 38.50
C VAL A 65 2.01 -11.10 37.86
N TYR A 66 1.83 -10.40 36.75
CA TYR A 66 2.84 -9.67 36.00
C TYR A 66 2.49 -8.19 35.97
N HIS A 67 3.49 -7.31 35.77
CA HIS A 67 3.26 -5.87 35.67
C HIS A 67 2.57 -5.49 34.35
N ASN A 68 2.86 -6.21 33.27
CA ASN A 68 2.27 -6.01 31.95
C ASN A 68 2.27 -7.32 31.15
N ILE A 69 1.69 -7.29 29.96
CA ILE A 69 1.64 -8.46 29.08
C ILE A 69 3.02 -8.80 28.50
N ASP A 70 3.92 -7.83 28.36
CA ASP A 70 5.23 -7.98 27.75
C ASP A 70 6.12 -8.90 28.59
N GLU A 71 6.05 -8.79 29.92
CA GLU A 71 6.72 -9.75 30.82
C GLU A 71 6.28 -11.20 30.56
N VAL A 72 4.98 -11.41 30.27
CA VAL A 72 4.46 -12.73 29.94
C VAL A 72 4.99 -13.20 28.59
N VAL A 73 4.98 -12.33 27.58
CA VAL A 73 5.47 -12.63 26.24
C VAL A 73 6.96 -12.97 26.29
N GLN A 74 7.76 -12.18 26.97
CA GLN A 74 9.20 -12.42 27.15
C GLN A 74 9.49 -13.74 27.87
N GLU A 75 8.71 -14.05 28.93
CA GLU A 75 8.83 -15.34 29.61
C GLU A 75 8.59 -16.49 28.63
N LYS A 76 7.54 -16.41 27.81
CA LYS A 76 7.20 -17.49 26.88
C LYS A 76 8.18 -17.61 25.72
N ILE A 77 8.65 -16.51 25.18
CA ILE A 77 9.72 -16.51 24.16
C ILE A 77 10.98 -17.17 24.74
N ARG A 78 11.41 -16.75 25.95
CA ARG A 78 12.58 -17.31 26.60
C ARG A 78 12.44 -18.81 26.90
N GLU A 79 11.28 -19.25 27.38
CA GLU A 79 11.00 -20.68 27.56
C GLU A 79 11.09 -21.45 26.26
N HIS A 80 10.59 -20.87 25.17
CA HIS A 80 10.67 -21.50 23.84
C HIS A 80 12.13 -21.60 23.35
N ILE A 81 12.88 -20.49 23.45
CA ILE A 81 14.31 -20.47 23.06
C ILE A 81 15.11 -21.53 23.85
N GLN A 82 14.85 -21.66 25.16
CA GLN A 82 15.53 -22.65 26.01
C GLN A 82 15.19 -24.10 25.68
N MET A 83 14.08 -24.36 24.99
CA MET A 83 13.72 -25.69 24.49
C MET A 83 14.43 -26.07 23.19
N LEU A 84 15.03 -25.09 22.49
CA LEU A 84 15.74 -25.33 21.24
C LEU A 84 17.14 -25.89 21.52
N GLU A 85 17.59 -26.84 20.68
CA GLU A 85 18.92 -27.43 20.82
C GLU A 85 20.05 -26.44 20.50
N THR A 86 19.76 -25.45 19.65
CA THR A 86 20.69 -24.37 19.24
C THR A 86 20.07 -23.02 19.48
N LYS A 87 20.92 -22.00 19.69
CA LYS A 87 20.46 -20.62 19.77
C LYS A 87 19.82 -20.21 18.43
N PRO A 88 18.58 -19.71 18.41
CA PRO A 88 17.92 -19.31 17.18
C PRO A 88 18.39 -17.95 16.68
N ALA A 89 18.27 -17.72 15.37
CA ALA A 89 18.13 -16.37 14.84
C ALA A 89 16.69 -15.91 15.04
N MET A 90 16.50 -14.62 15.34
CA MET A 90 15.18 -14.00 15.51
C MET A 90 15.03 -12.86 14.51
N ILE A 91 13.91 -12.85 13.81
CA ILE A 91 13.52 -11.74 12.93
C ILE A 91 12.42 -10.95 13.64
N LEU A 92 12.61 -9.65 13.76
CA LEU A 92 11.72 -8.71 14.42
C LEU A 92 11.33 -7.62 13.42
N GLU A 93 10.09 -7.19 13.42
CA GLU A 93 9.69 -6.01 12.67
C GLU A 93 10.00 -4.74 13.48
N GLU A 94 10.46 -3.69 12.81
CA GLU A 94 10.78 -2.43 13.43
C GLU A 94 9.58 -1.78 14.15
N ASN A 95 8.38 -1.97 13.61
CA ASN A 95 7.13 -1.44 14.19
C ASN A 95 6.66 -2.15 15.46
N ASP A 96 7.35 -3.20 15.87
CA ASP A 96 7.00 -3.86 17.12
C ASP A 96 7.33 -2.92 18.30
N VAL A 97 6.28 -2.42 18.96
CA VAL A 97 6.38 -1.53 20.13
C VAL A 97 7.20 -2.14 21.28
N HIS A 98 7.42 -3.45 21.23
CA HIS A 98 8.19 -4.20 22.22
C HIS A 98 9.62 -4.50 21.77
N LEU A 99 10.01 -4.06 20.56
CA LEU A 99 11.29 -4.40 19.94
C LEU A 99 12.49 -4.16 20.86
N HIS A 100 12.60 -2.97 21.47
CA HIS A 100 13.70 -2.63 22.36
C HIS A 100 13.75 -3.52 23.58
N GLU A 101 12.59 -3.74 24.21
CA GLU A 101 12.50 -4.54 25.41
C GLU A 101 12.84 -6.02 25.13
N VAL A 102 12.43 -6.54 23.98
CA VAL A 102 12.80 -7.89 23.54
C VAL A 102 14.30 -7.98 23.27
N LEU A 103 14.88 -7.02 22.55
CA LEU A 103 16.31 -7.00 22.25
C LEU A 103 17.15 -6.90 23.53
N ASP A 104 16.84 -5.96 24.43
CA ASP A 104 17.60 -5.76 25.66
C ASP A 104 17.60 -6.99 26.57
N ASN A 105 16.49 -7.72 26.61
CA ASN A 105 16.33 -8.84 27.52
C ASN A 105 16.68 -10.21 26.91
N LEU A 106 16.55 -10.38 25.59
CA LEU A 106 16.71 -11.67 24.91
C LEU A 106 17.96 -11.78 24.04
N ALA A 107 18.59 -10.66 23.65
CA ALA A 107 19.76 -10.69 22.76
C ALA A 107 20.85 -11.69 23.19
N PRO A 108 21.19 -11.86 24.50
CA PRO A 108 22.21 -12.84 24.92
C PRO A 108 21.83 -14.31 24.66
N GLU A 109 20.55 -14.59 24.47
CA GLU A 109 20.02 -15.94 24.26
C GLU A 109 19.86 -16.27 22.77
N LEU A 110 20.05 -15.27 21.88
CA LEU A 110 19.96 -15.43 20.43
C LEU A 110 21.32 -15.71 19.80
N GLN A 111 21.33 -16.41 18.68
CA GLN A 111 22.50 -16.50 17.80
C GLN A 111 22.66 -15.18 17.02
N LYS A 112 21.56 -14.63 16.53
CA LYS A 112 21.51 -13.41 15.74
C LYS A 112 20.15 -12.74 15.90
N ALA A 113 20.12 -11.44 15.97
CA ALA A 113 18.91 -10.65 15.84
C ALA A 113 18.93 -9.90 14.50
N ILE A 114 17.84 -10.00 13.77
CA ILE A 114 17.63 -9.37 12.46
C ILE A 114 16.42 -8.46 12.61
N ILE A 115 16.55 -7.20 12.21
CA ILE A 115 15.43 -6.24 12.21
C ILE A 115 14.98 -6.03 10.80
N LEU A 116 13.71 -6.39 10.53
CA LEU A 116 13.04 -6.12 9.27
C LEU A 116 12.48 -4.71 9.27
N MET A 117 13.05 -3.86 8.44
CA MET A 117 12.68 -2.48 8.21
C MET A 117 11.63 -2.44 7.12
N ALA A 118 10.37 -2.63 7.50
CA ALA A 118 9.27 -2.85 6.56
C ALA A 118 8.46 -1.58 6.25
N ASP A 119 8.52 -0.53 7.09
CA ASP A 119 7.65 0.63 6.99
C ASP A 119 8.27 1.80 6.21
N GLU A 120 7.38 2.51 5.52
CA GLU A 120 7.67 3.72 4.74
C GLU A 120 7.80 4.97 5.61
N ASN A 121 7.25 4.94 6.82
CA ASN A 121 7.07 6.10 7.70
C ASN A 121 8.21 6.32 8.68
N HIS A 122 9.44 5.86 8.37
CA HIS A 122 10.61 6.20 9.18
C HIS A 122 10.87 7.71 9.12
N GLN A 123 10.02 8.46 9.81
CA GLN A 123 10.37 9.81 10.20
C GLN A 123 11.57 9.74 11.13
N GLN A 124 12.53 10.55 10.84
CA GLN A 124 13.81 10.90 11.43
C GLN A 124 14.05 10.75 12.96
N ASP A 125 13.09 10.28 13.71
CA ASP A 125 13.29 9.75 15.06
C ASP A 125 13.75 8.27 15.01
N ALA A 126 14.57 7.95 13.99
CA ALA A 126 15.26 6.67 13.92
C ALA A 126 15.84 6.40 15.29
N MET A 127 15.14 5.57 16.06
CA MET A 127 15.61 5.09 17.33
C MET A 127 17.00 4.55 17.05
N ALA A 128 18.02 5.19 17.61
CA ALA A 128 19.37 4.67 17.56
C ALA A 128 19.28 3.26 18.15
N LEU A 129 19.20 2.25 17.26
CA LEU A 129 19.18 0.85 17.66
C LEU A 129 20.51 0.61 18.33
N PRO A 130 20.55 0.23 19.62
CA PRO A 130 21.72 0.38 20.46
C PRO A 130 22.83 -0.66 20.23
N HIS A 131 22.68 -1.53 19.20
CA HIS A 131 23.57 -2.68 19.05
C HIS A 131 24.25 -2.72 17.68
N ASP A 132 25.57 -2.59 17.67
CA ASP A 132 26.41 -2.78 16.48
C ASP A 132 26.31 -4.21 15.90
N ASP A 133 25.76 -5.16 16.65
CA ASP A 133 25.64 -6.58 16.28
C ASP A 133 24.28 -6.92 15.62
N LEU A 134 23.40 -5.93 15.36
CA LEU A 134 22.13 -6.16 14.72
C LEU A 134 22.27 -6.14 13.20
N GLU A 135 21.63 -7.08 12.52
CA GLU A 135 21.47 -7.04 11.07
C GLU A 135 20.20 -6.29 10.73
N LEU A 136 20.29 -5.28 9.87
CA LEU A 136 19.17 -4.52 9.37
C LEU A 136 18.79 -5.02 7.98
N VAL A 137 17.53 -5.40 7.78
CA VAL A 137 17.04 -5.85 6.49
C VAL A 137 15.95 -4.91 6.01
N PHE A 138 16.21 -4.24 4.91
CA PHE A 138 15.29 -3.34 4.25
C PHE A 138 14.54 -4.06 3.13
N THR A 139 13.26 -3.75 2.96
CA THR A 139 12.44 -4.35 1.91
C THR A 139 12.80 -3.86 0.50
N SER A 140 13.47 -2.70 0.41
CA SER A 140 13.90 -2.09 -0.84
C SER A 140 15.09 -1.15 -0.64
N ASP A 141 15.79 -0.81 -1.73
CA ASP A 141 16.81 0.24 -1.71
C ASP A 141 16.22 1.61 -1.32
N ALA A 142 14.97 1.88 -1.69
CA ALA A 142 14.28 3.11 -1.30
C ALA A 142 14.11 3.19 0.23
N ALA A 143 13.66 2.10 0.86
CA ALA A 143 13.53 2.03 2.32
C ALA A 143 14.90 2.24 3.01
N ARG A 144 15.94 1.55 2.54
CA ARG A 144 17.30 1.74 3.04
C ARG A 144 17.79 3.18 2.90
N ASN A 145 17.62 3.77 1.74
CA ASN A 145 18.05 5.14 1.48
C ASN A 145 17.22 6.16 2.29
N ALA A 146 15.94 5.89 2.51
CA ALA A 146 15.09 6.73 3.36
C ALA A 146 15.56 6.70 4.81
N TYR A 147 15.95 5.53 5.32
CA TYR A 147 16.47 5.36 6.69
C TYR A 147 17.81 6.06 6.91
N PHE A 148 18.79 5.81 6.06
CA PHE A 148 20.13 6.39 6.22
C PHE A 148 20.22 7.87 5.79
N GLY A 149 19.30 8.34 4.93
CA GLY A 149 19.30 9.72 4.42
C GLY A 149 20.59 10.03 3.66
N THR A 150 21.40 10.96 4.21
CA THR A 150 22.72 11.34 3.68
C THR A 150 23.88 10.54 4.27
N SER A 151 23.63 9.66 5.24
CA SER A 151 24.63 8.82 5.89
C SER A 151 24.95 7.61 5.03
N GLU A 152 26.18 7.11 5.10
CA GLU A 152 26.55 5.86 4.43
C GLU A 152 25.88 4.67 5.14
N PRO A 153 25.31 3.72 4.38
CA PRO A 153 24.77 2.48 4.96
C PRO A 153 25.83 1.70 5.70
N THR A 154 25.47 1.12 6.82
CA THR A 154 26.36 0.27 7.62
C THR A 154 26.59 -1.08 6.94
N SER A 155 27.71 -1.76 7.25
CA SER A 155 28.06 -3.07 6.67
C SER A 155 27.07 -4.19 7.02
N ASN A 156 26.27 -3.99 8.08
CA ASN A 156 25.20 -4.90 8.53
C ASN A 156 23.82 -4.49 8.01
N SER A 157 23.75 -3.65 6.98
CA SER A 157 22.50 -3.27 6.32
C SER A 157 22.33 -3.99 4.97
N HIS A 158 21.24 -4.75 4.84
CA HIS A 158 20.96 -5.59 3.67
C HIS A 158 19.65 -5.13 3.01
N VAL A 159 19.52 -5.37 1.70
CA VAL A 159 18.26 -5.20 0.99
C VAL A 159 17.79 -6.57 0.55
N ILE A 160 16.71 -7.05 1.13
CA ILE A 160 16.09 -8.33 0.80
C ILE A 160 14.58 -8.10 0.70
N SER A 161 14.05 -8.12 -0.53
CA SER A 161 12.60 -8.03 -0.70
C SER A 161 11.91 -9.24 -0.03
N PRO A 162 10.83 -9.06 0.72
CA PRO A 162 10.07 -10.18 1.28
C PRO A 162 9.20 -10.89 0.22
N TYR A 163 9.07 -10.32 -0.97
CA TYR A 163 8.20 -10.81 -2.04
C TYR A 163 9.02 -11.34 -3.20
N PRO A 164 8.93 -12.66 -3.51
CA PRO A 164 9.59 -13.23 -4.68
C PRO A 164 8.88 -12.82 -5.96
N ALA A 165 9.65 -12.64 -7.02
CA ALA A 165 9.11 -12.53 -8.36
C ALA A 165 8.91 -13.93 -8.98
N ARG A 166 7.79 -14.09 -9.71
CA ARG A 166 7.48 -15.31 -10.47
C ARG A 166 7.00 -14.91 -11.85
N LEU A 167 7.45 -15.59 -12.88
CA LEU A 167 7.01 -15.25 -14.24
C LEU A 167 5.53 -15.61 -14.44
N GLU A 168 4.68 -14.59 -14.38
CA GLU A 168 3.23 -14.68 -14.61
C GLU A 168 2.84 -13.53 -15.54
N LEU A 169 3.19 -13.67 -16.84
CA LEU A 169 2.95 -12.59 -17.80
C LEU A 169 1.52 -12.06 -17.72
N GLY A 170 1.40 -10.74 -17.69
CA GLY A 170 0.12 -10.06 -17.63
C GLY A 170 -0.65 -10.10 -18.95
N ALA A 171 -1.92 -9.72 -18.88
CA ALA A 171 -2.86 -9.72 -20.01
C ALA A 171 -2.92 -8.37 -20.76
N SER A 172 -1.95 -7.49 -20.60
CA SER A 172 -2.01 -6.13 -21.18
C SER A 172 -2.19 -6.08 -22.69
N ASN A 173 -1.69 -7.10 -23.40
CA ASN A 173 -1.85 -7.21 -24.85
C ASN A 173 -3.24 -7.72 -25.30
N GLU A 174 -4.04 -8.23 -24.36
CA GLU A 174 -5.42 -8.70 -24.57
C GLU A 174 -6.44 -7.60 -24.26
N MET A 175 -5.99 -6.51 -23.62
CA MET A 175 -6.85 -5.40 -23.25
C MET A 175 -7.10 -4.47 -24.43
N ALA A 176 -8.34 -3.97 -24.55
CA ALA A 176 -8.71 -3.01 -25.57
C ALA A 176 -7.97 -1.65 -25.36
N ASN A 177 -7.68 -1.31 -24.11
CA ASN A 177 -7.05 -0.05 -23.72
C ASN A 177 -5.67 -0.30 -23.14
N MET A 178 -4.81 0.72 -23.22
CA MET A 178 -3.53 0.78 -22.51
C MET A 178 -3.77 1.24 -21.07
N ASN A 179 -3.90 0.30 -20.15
CA ASN A 179 -4.14 0.59 -18.75
C ASN A 179 -2.84 1.01 -18.05
N ILE A 180 -2.86 2.13 -17.38
CA ILE A 180 -1.77 2.65 -16.55
C ILE A 180 -2.24 2.57 -15.11
N VAL A 181 -1.48 1.92 -14.23
CA VAL A 181 -1.76 1.91 -12.79
C VAL A 181 -0.82 2.89 -12.11
N LEU A 182 -1.39 3.86 -11.41
CA LEU A 182 -0.68 4.95 -10.77
C LEU A 182 -0.91 4.93 -9.25
N GLN A 183 0.16 4.79 -8.48
CA GLN A 183 0.17 5.03 -7.05
C GLN A 183 0.58 6.48 -6.80
N LEU A 184 -0.31 7.28 -6.23
CA LEU A 184 -0.01 8.67 -5.91
C LEU A 184 0.78 8.78 -4.60
N ALA A 185 1.69 9.75 -4.54
CA ALA A 185 2.40 10.12 -3.33
C ALA A 185 1.72 11.29 -2.63
N ASP A 186 1.99 11.42 -1.34
CA ASP A 186 1.75 12.63 -0.58
C ASP A 186 2.94 13.61 -0.69
N GLY A 187 2.68 14.88 -0.37
CA GLY A 187 3.73 15.89 -0.22
C GLY A 187 4.24 16.52 -1.53
N LEU A 188 3.53 16.34 -2.65
CA LEU A 188 3.74 17.17 -3.83
C LEU A 188 3.36 18.63 -3.53
N SER A 189 4.16 19.58 -4.01
CA SER A 189 3.75 20.99 -3.87
C SER A 189 2.43 21.23 -4.62
N PRO A 190 1.58 22.19 -4.19
CA PRO A 190 0.33 22.49 -4.90
C PRO A 190 0.53 22.88 -6.37
N ASN A 191 1.66 23.48 -6.71
CA ASN A 191 2.00 23.83 -8.09
C ASN A 191 2.37 22.58 -8.90
N ASP A 192 3.19 21.69 -8.33
CA ASP A 192 3.60 20.45 -8.99
C ASP A 192 2.39 19.51 -9.17
N THR A 193 1.53 19.42 -8.15
CA THR A 193 0.24 18.69 -8.20
C THR A 193 -0.60 19.18 -9.40
N THR A 194 -0.75 20.50 -9.53
CA THR A 194 -1.54 21.09 -10.62
C THR A 194 -0.91 20.83 -11.98
N THR A 195 0.40 21.03 -12.11
CA THR A 195 1.13 20.86 -13.37
C THR A 195 1.12 19.42 -13.82
N LEU A 196 1.38 18.48 -12.90
CA LEU A 196 1.36 17.03 -13.19
C LEU A 196 -0.03 16.58 -13.61
N ALA A 197 -1.07 16.98 -12.86
CA ALA A 197 -2.46 16.64 -13.16
C ALA A 197 -2.87 17.14 -14.55
N GLN A 198 -2.52 18.39 -14.90
CA GLN A 198 -2.82 18.96 -16.22
C GLN A 198 -2.08 18.21 -17.34
N THR A 199 -0.81 17.86 -17.13
CA THR A 199 -0.03 17.17 -18.18
C THR A 199 -0.53 15.74 -18.38
N LEU A 200 -0.89 15.02 -17.32
CA LEU A 200 -1.49 13.68 -17.44
C LEU A 200 -2.89 13.74 -18.07
N ALA A 201 -3.68 14.77 -17.76
CA ALA A 201 -4.96 14.98 -18.42
C ALA A 201 -4.78 15.20 -19.92
N GLN A 202 -3.84 16.03 -20.34
CA GLN A 202 -3.52 16.26 -21.75
C GLN A 202 -3.07 14.97 -22.46
N MET A 203 -2.27 14.14 -21.80
CA MET A 203 -1.86 12.83 -22.34
C MET A 203 -3.05 11.92 -22.58
N LEU A 204 -4.01 11.88 -21.66
CA LEU A 204 -5.24 11.08 -21.79
C LEU A 204 -6.17 11.65 -22.88
N ILE A 205 -6.23 12.98 -23.04
CA ILE A 205 -7.00 13.63 -24.10
C ILE A 205 -6.40 13.31 -25.48
N ALA A 206 -5.09 13.31 -25.61
CA ALA A 206 -4.38 13.10 -26.87
C ALA A 206 -4.47 11.65 -27.38
N ASP A 207 -4.71 10.66 -26.52
CA ASP A 207 -4.79 9.26 -26.89
C ASP A 207 -5.95 8.58 -26.18
N GLU A 208 -6.99 8.28 -26.95
CA GLU A 208 -8.23 7.66 -26.45
C GLU A 208 -8.07 6.22 -25.93
N ASN A 209 -6.98 5.55 -26.32
CA ASN A 209 -6.69 4.19 -25.88
C ASN A 209 -6.05 4.15 -24.48
N LYS A 210 -5.62 5.27 -23.91
CA LYS A 210 -5.01 5.33 -22.59
C LYS A 210 -6.09 5.46 -21.51
N VAL A 211 -6.00 4.59 -20.51
CA VAL A 211 -6.83 4.61 -19.28
C VAL A 211 -5.92 4.58 -18.07
N MET A 212 -6.13 5.48 -17.13
CA MET A 212 -5.33 5.58 -15.89
C MET A 212 -6.17 5.18 -14.67
N TYR A 213 -5.68 4.24 -13.92
CA TYR A 213 -6.21 3.83 -12.62
C TYR A 213 -5.34 4.46 -11.53
N ALA A 214 -5.82 5.54 -10.94
CA ALA A 214 -5.13 6.26 -9.86
C ALA A 214 -5.57 5.68 -8.51
N CYS A 215 -4.66 5.00 -7.82
CA CYS A 215 -4.86 4.54 -6.45
C CYS A 215 -4.52 5.71 -5.51
N ILE A 216 -5.49 6.13 -4.72
CA ILE A 216 -5.37 7.25 -3.78
C ILE A 216 -5.72 6.79 -2.37
N ASP A 217 -5.24 7.55 -1.39
CA ASP A 217 -5.81 7.57 -0.05
C ASP A 217 -6.79 8.75 0.05
N GLY A 218 -8.07 8.46 0.14
CA GLY A 218 -9.13 9.48 0.22
C GLY A 218 -9.07 10.37 1.46
N LEU A 219 -8.26 10.00 2.44
CA LEU A 219 -7.96 10.82 3.61
C LEU A 219 -6.82 11.82 3.35
N SER A 220 -6.06 11.66 2.25
CA SER A 220 -5.00 12.58 1.84
C SER A 220 -5.56 13.77 1.07
N PRO A 221 -5.50 15.02 1.60
CA PRO A 221 -5.95 16.21 0.88
C PRO A 221 -5.20 16.45 -0.44
N ASP A 222 -3.91 16.09 -0.50
CA ASP A 222 -3.07 16.30 -1.67
C ASP A 222 -3.52 15.40 -2.83
N GLN A 223 -3.81 14.12 -2.54
CA GLN A 223 -4.25 13.15 -3.52
C GLN A 223 -5.67 13.45 -4.04
N VAL A 224 -6.57 13.89 -3.15
CA VAL A 224 -7.90 14.38 -3.53
C VAL A 224 -7.78 15.63 -4.42
N THR A 225 -6.88 16.55 -4.07
CA THR A 225 -6.64 17.76 -4.88
C THR A 225 -6.12 17.39 -6.26
N PHE A 226 -5.21 16.43 -6.38
CA PHE A 226 -4.71 15.94 -7.67
C PHE A 226 -5.87 15.45 -8.56
N HIS A 227 -6.74 14.61 -8.04
CA HIS A 227 -7.92 14.13 -8.77
C HIS A 227 -8.78 15.29 -9.28
N LEU A 228 -9.12 16.24 -8.41
CA LEU A 228 -9.92 17.39 -8.80
C LEU A 228 -9.26 18.21 -9.94
N ARG A 229 -7.94 18.38 -9.91
CA ARG A 229 -7.20 19.09 -10.97
C ARG A 229 -7.22 18.37 -12.31
N VAL A 230 -7.18 17.04 -12.31
CA VAL A 230 -7.35 16.25 -13.55
C VAL A 230 -8.73 16.49 -14.15
N VAL A 231 -9.79 16.41 -13.32
CA VAL A 231 -11.18 16.61 -13.81
C VAL A 231 -11.40 18.06 -14.28
N GLU A 232 -10.85 19.05 -13.59
CA GLU A 232 -10.86 20.44 -14.05
C GLU A 232 -10.18 20.62 -15.41
N ALA A 233 -9.05 19.92 -15.65
CA ALA A 233 -8.36 19.98 -16.93
C ALA A 233 -9.21 19.39 -18.06
N PHE A 234 -9.91 18.27 -17.81
CA PHE A 234 -10.81 17.65 -18.79
C PHE A 234 -11.98 18.60 -19.17
N THR A 235 -12.67 19.14 -18.17
CA THR A 235 -13.80 20.03 -18.42
C THR A 235 -13.37 21.31 -19.16
N LYS A 236 -12.22 21.86 -18.78
CA LYS A 236 -11.65 23.04 -19.45
C LYS A 236 -11.31 22.80 -20.92
N GLU A 237 -10.73 21.64 -21.25
CA GLU A 237 -10.38 21.28 -22.63
C GLU A 237 -11.63 21.19 -23.52
N ILE A 238 -12.74 20.67 -22.98
CA ILE A 238 -14.02 20.57 -23.68
C ILE A 238 -14.76 21.91 -23.76
N GLY A 239 -14.30 22.93 -23.04
CA GLY A 239 -14.90 24.28 -23.07
C GLY A 239 -16.02 24.51 -22.06
N ILE A 240 -16.10 23.67 -21.02
CA ILE A 240 -17.00 23.87 -19.86
C ILE A 240 -16.17 24.07 -18.60
N THR A 241 -16.78 24.52 -17.53
CA THR A 241 -16.12 24.59 -16.22
C THR A 241 -16.47 23.39 -15.35
N TYR A 242 -15.57 22.97 -14.48
CA TYR A 242 -15.84 21.90 -13.52
C TYR A 242 -17.07 22.15 -12.64
N ASN A 243 -17.34 23.43 -12.32
CA ASN A 243 -18.48 23.83 -11.50
C ASN A 243 -19.74 24.18 -12.33
N ASP A 244 -19.76 23.85 -13.61
CA ASP A 244 -20.94 24.01 -14.44
C ASP A 244 -22.11 23.22 -13.84
N ALA A 245 -23.26 23.89 -13.66
CA ALA A 245 -24.40 23.31 -12.96
C ALA A 245 -24.98 22.10 -13.69
N ASP A 246 -25.06 22.17 -15.02
CA ASP A 246 -25.63 21.10 -15.85
C ASP A 246 -24.69 19.89 -15.88
N TYR A 247 -23.37 20.13 -15.97
CA TYR A 247 -22.38 19.07 -15.85
C TYR A 247 -22.44 18.35 -14.51
N LYS A 248 -22.58 19.10 -13.40
CA LYS A 248 -22.68 18.52 -12.04
C LYS A 248 -23.95 17.70 -11.85
N ILE A 249 -25.07 18.14 -12.39
CA ILE A 249 -26.32 17.38 -12.36
C ILE A 249 -26.16 16.09 -13.16
N PHE A 250 -25.61 16.15 -14.38
CA PHE A 250 -25.35 15.00 -15.22
C PHE A 250 -24.42 13.99 -14.50
N GLU A 251 -23.26 14.45 -14.02
CA GLU A 251 -22.29 13.66 -13.27
C GLU A 251 -22.94 12.92 -12.10
N SER A 252 -23.67 13.66 -11.24
CA SER A 252 -24.31 13.07 -10.07
C SER A 252 -25.45 12.11 -10.43
N THR A 253 -26.12 12.31 -11.57
CA THR A 253 -27.18 11.44 -12.04
C THR A 253 -26.59 10.15 -12.59
N MET A 254 -25.53 10.22 -13.40
CA MET A 254 -24.83 9.04 -13.90
C MET A 254 -24.25 8.19 -12.78
N GLU A 255 -23.68 8.79 -11.73
CA GLU A 255 -23.10 8.07 -10.60
C GLU A 255 -24.16 7.37 -9.72
N ARG A 256 -25.37 7.92 -9.64
CA ARG A 256 -26.44 7.43 -8.76
C ARG A 256 -27.45 6.53 -9.48
N SER A 257 -27.49 6.57 -10.80
CA SER A 257 -28.60 5.96 -11.52
C SER A 257 -28.31 4.54 -11.98
N MET A 258 -29.40 3.74 -12.00
CA MET A 258 -29.46 2.48 -12.74
C MET A 258 -29.69 2.72 -14.25
N MET A 259 -29.58 3.97 -14.73
CA MET A 259 -29.74 4.30 -16.15
C MET A 259 -28.53 3.81 -16.90
N SER A 260 -28.77 3.08 -17.97
CA SER A 260 -27.75 2.30 -18.67
C SER A 260 -27.04 3.06 -19.79
N SER A 261 -27.53 4.25 -20.16
CA SER A 261 -26.98 5.05 -21.26
C SER A 261 -26.96 6.55 -20.94
N GLU A 262 -26.03 7.26 -21.59
CA GLU A 262 -25.93 8.73 -21.54
C GLU A 262 -27.20 9.38 -22.12
N ALA A 263 -27.82 8.78 -23.14
CA ALA A 263 -29.06 9.26 -23.73
C ALA A 263 -30.22 9.27 -22.71
N ASP A 264 -30.36 8.19 -21.92
CA ASP A 264 -31.42 8.12 -20.89
C ASP A 264 -31.25 9.22 -19.82
N VAL A 265 -30.01 9.57 -19.49
CA VAL A 265 -29.71 10.65 -18.54
C VAL A 265 -30.04 12.00 -19.13
N MET A 266 -29.70 12.25 -20.39
CA MET A 266 -30.04 13.51 -21.07
C MET A 266 -31.56 13.68 -21.20
N ASP A 267 -32.28 12.65 -21.62
CA ASP A 267 -33.75 12.67 -21.67
C ASP A 267 -34.36 12.92 -20.29
N TYR A 268 -33.78 12.37 -19.22
CA TYR A 268 -34.22 12.63 -17.87
C TYR A 268 -33.97 14.09 -17.45
N LEU A 269 -32.82 14.66 -17.77
CA LEU A 269 -32.49 16.06 -17.46
C LEU A 269 -33.42 17.02 -18.20
N ASP A 270 -33.68 16.79 -19.48
CA ASP A 270 -34.61 17.60 -20.29
C ASP A 270 -36.00 17.57 -19.67
N GLN A 271 -36.53 16.41 -19.25
CA GLN A 271 -37.82 16.32 -18.55
C GLN A 271 -37.84 17.06 -17.20
N GLN A 272 -36.73 17.09 -16.45
CA GLN A 272 -36.67 17.87 -15.22
C GLN A 272 -36.69 19.39 -15.50
N TYR A 273 -35.98 19.81 -16.55
CA TYR A 273 -35.93 21.23 -16.94
C TYR A 273 -37.29 21.74 -17.44
N GLU A 274 -38.03 20.93 -18.22
CA GLU A 274 -39.40 21.22 -18.60
C GLU A 274 -40.33 21.40 -17.40
N LYS A 275 -40.19 20.53 -16.38
CA LYS A 275 -40.98 20.66 -15.13
C LYS A 275 -40.68 21.92 -14.32
N GLU A 276 -39.43 22.39 -14.40
CA GLU A 276 -38.97 23.59 -13.69
C GLU A 276 -39.11 24.88 -14.52
N ASP A 277 -39.73 24.81 -15.71
CA ASP A 277 -39.88 25.95 -16.65
C ASP A 277 -38.50 26.54 -17.05
N ARG A 278 -37.47 25.70 -17.16
CA ARG A 278 -36.13 26.07 -17.61
C ARG A 278 -35.97 25.77 -19.10
N GLU A 279 -35.12 26.53 -19.77
CA GLU A 279 -34.75 26.23 -21.15
C GLU A 279 -34.01 24.90 -21.23
N PRO A 280 -34.32 24.05 -22.22
CA PRO A 280 -33.59 22.80 -22.47
C PRO A 280 -32.09 23.04 -22.72
N ILE A 281 -31.27 22.10 -22.33
CA ILE A 281 -29.83 22.13 -22.61
C ILE A 281 -29.61 22.08 -24.13
N SER A 282 -28.82 22.98 -24.69
CA SER A 282 -28.51 22.95 -26.12
C SER A 282 -27.74 21.71 -26.54
N ASP A 283 -27.94 21.23 -27.78
CA ASP A 283 -27.25 20.07 -28.34
C ASP A 283 -25.72 20.20 -28.22
N GLU A 284 -25.18 21.40 -28.43
CA GLU A 284 -23.75 21.68 -28.28
C GLU A 284 -23.28 21.46 -26.83
N LYS A 285 -24.02 21.98 -25.87
CA LYS A 285 -23.68 21.81 -24.44
C LYS A 285 -23.84 20.37 -23.98
N GLN A 286 -24.86 19.66 -24.46
CA GLN A 286 -25.04 18.22 -24.23
C GLN A 286 -23.80 17.43 -24.70
N ALA A 287 -23.36 17.69 -25.94
CA ALA A 287 -22.18 17.04 -26.50
C ALA A 287 -20.90 17.34 -25.68
N GLN A 288 -20.75 18.59 -25.20
CA GLN A 288 -19.62 18.98 -24.33
C GLN A 288 -19.67 18.24 -22.98
N ILE A 289 -20.83 18.15 -22.34
CA ILE A 289 -21.01 17.46 -21.05
C ILE A 289 -20.67 15.99 -21.18
N ILE A 290 -21.20 15.30 -22.21
CA ILE A 290 -20.95 13.90 -22.48
C ILE A 290 -19.46 13.67 -22.75
N ALA A 291 -18.83 14.48 -23.61
CA ALA A 291 -17.39 14.36 -23.89
C ALA A 291 -16.52 14.55 -22.66
N ALA A 292 -16.82 15.52 -21.81
CA ALA A 292 -16.09 15.73 -20.55
C ALA A 292 -16.24 14.54 -19.59
N TYR A 293 -17.44 13.95 -19.54
CA TYR A 293 -17.70 12.77 -18.72
C TYR A 293 -16.98 11.53 -19.26
N GLN A 294 -16.97 11.29 -20.56
CA GLN A 294 -16.24 10.19 -21.20
C GLN A 294 -14.73 10.29 -20.95
N LEU A 295 -14.15 11.51 -21.00
CA LEU A 295 -12.76 11.73 -20.60
C LEU A 295 -12.52 11.34 -19.14
N ARG A 296 -13.44 11.74 -18.25
CA ARG A 296 -13.35 11.38 -16.84
C ARG A 296 -13.37 9.86 -16.62
N GLN A 297 -14.15 9.10 -17.38
CA GLN A 297 -14.20 7.63 -17.30
C GLN A 297 -12.84 6.97 -17.63
N ARG A 298 -11.93 7.68 -18.28
CA ARG A 298 -10.58 7.19 -18.56
C ARG A 298 -9.57 7.55 -17.45
N PHE A 299 -10.00 8.32 -16.44
CA PHE A 299 -9.24 8.57 -15.22
C PHE A 299 -10.00 8.01 -14.02
N VAL A 300 -9.76 6.73 -13.75
CA VAL A 300 -10.50 5.97 -12.73
C VAL A 300 -9.80 6.13 -11.38
N VAL A 301 -10.47 6.76 -10.44
CA VAL A 301 -9.96 6.92 -9.08
C VAL A 301 -10.42 5.74 -8.22
N LEU A 302 -9.47 5.16 -7.51
CA LEU A 302 -9.68 4.07 -6.57
C LEU A 302 -9.22 4.53 -5.19
N ASP A 303 -10.21 4.75 -4.32
CA ASP A 303 -9.94 5.17 -2.95
C ASP A 303 -9.59 3.95 -2.08
N THR A 304 -8.41 3.98 -1.52
CA THR A 304 -7.86 2.98 -0.60
C THR A 304 -8.14 1.54 -1.08
N PRO A 305 -7.75 1.19 -2.33
CA PRO A 305 -8.08 -0.12 -2.89
C PRO A 305 -7.36 -1.23 -2.13
N SER A 306 -8.05 -2.36 -1.95
CA SER A 306 -7.43 -3.53 -1.33
C SER A 306 -6.20 -4.01 -2.14
N MET A 307 -5.24 -4.66 -1.48
CA MET A 307 -4.07 -5.23 -2.14
C MET A 307 -4.47 -6.18 -3.28
N GLU A 308 -5.47 -7.04 -3.07
CA GLU A 308 -5.98 -7.94 -4.11
C GLU A 308 -6.45 -7.18 -5.36
N LYS A 309 -7.16 -6.06 -5.17
CA LYS A 309 -7.61 -5.21 -6.27
C LYS A 309 -6.43 -4.60 -7.03
N GLN A 310 -5.43 -4.10 -6.32
CA GLN A 310 -4.24 -3.50 -6.92
C GLN A 310 -3.44 -4.54 -7.72
N LEU A 311 -3.19 -5.73 -7.15
CA LEU A 311 -2.52 -6.83 -7.84
C LEU A 311 -3.29 -7.27 -9.10
N GLY A 312 -4.63 -7.28 -9.04
CA GLY A 312 -5.48 -7.57 -10.19
C GLY A 312 -5.37 -6.54 -11.31
N LEU A 313 -5.27 -5.26 -10.96
CA LEU A 313 -5.06 -4.16 -11.93
C LEU A 313 -3.69 -4.24 -12.59
N ILE A 314 -2.63 -4.52 -11.82
CA ILE A 314 -1.27 -4.69 -12.34
C ILE A 314 -1.23 -5.79 -13.41
N LYS A 315 -1.94 -6.90 -13.23
CA LYS A 315 -2.00 -7.97 -14.23
C LYS A 315 -2.59 -7.55 -15.59
N GLN A 316 -3.34 -6.46 -15.63
CA GLN A 316 -3.98 -5.91 -16.83
C GLN A 316 -3.33 -4.61 -17.31
N ALA A 317 -2.32 -4.12 -16.59
CA ALA A 317 -1.69 -2.85 -16.90
C ALA A 317 -0.68 -2.95 -18.04
N ARG A 318 -0.42 -1.81 -18.68
CA ARG A 318 0.67 -1.60 -19.64
C ARG A 318 1.93 -1.07 -18.97
N VAL A 319 1.75 -0.21 -17.97
CA VAL A 319 2.81 0.42 -17.18
C VAL A 319 2.35 0.51 -15.73
N PHE A 320 3.26 0.25 -14.81
CA PHE A 320 3.05 0.49 -13.38
C PHE A 320 3.84 1.71 -12.93
N VAL A 321 3.20 2.64 -12.25
CA VAL A 321 3.79 3.88 -11.73
C VAL A 321 3.62 3.92 -10.21
N ASP A 322 4.69 4.14 -9.49
CA ASP A 322 4.65 4.37 -8.04
C ASP A 322 5.44 5.63 -7.69
N LEU A 323 4.71 6.70 -7.37
CA LEU A 323 5.30 8.01 -7.04
C LEU A 323 5.63 8.15 -5.56
N ARG A 324 5.37 7.13 -4.74
CA ARG A 324 5.72 7.16 -3.32
C ARG A 324 7.24 7.15 -3.16
N ARG A 325 7.72 7.83 -2.12
CA ARG A 325 9.15 7.89 -1.80
C ARG A 325 9.74 6.50 -1.54
N VAL A 326 8.97 5.66 -0.86
CA VAL A 326 9.27 4.23 -0.67
C VAL A 326 8.15 3.46 -1.36
N PRO A 327 8.40 2.92 -2.57
CA PRO A 327 7.41 2.16 -3.31
C PRO A 327 7.08 0.84 -2.60
N ASP A 328 5.85 0.35 -2.78
CA ASP A 328 5.41 -0.92 -2.19
C ASP A 328 6.11 -2.11 -2.85
N ALA A 329 6.88 -2.85 -2.05
CA ALA A 329 7.69 -3.97 -2.53
C ALA A 329 6.85 -5.12 -3.13
N GLN A 330 5.62 -5.35 -2.64
CA GLN A 330 4.73 -6.38 -3.17
C GLN A 330 4.19 -6.01 -4.54
N LEU A 331 3.76 -4.75 -4.71
CA LEU A 331 3.27 -4.26 -6.00
C LEU A 331 4.40 -4.24 -7.04
N GLN A 332 5.63 -3.87 -6.64
CA GLN A 332 6.80 -3.89 -7.51
C GLN A 332 7.16 -5.31 -7.95
N ALA A 333 7.20 -6.27 -7.02
CA ALA A 333 7.45 -7.68 -7.33
C ALA A 333 6.37 -8.25 -8.27
N GLN A 334 5.10 -7.83 -8.10
CA GLN A 334 4.02 -8.20 -9.01
C GLN A 334 4.19 -7.58 -10.39
N ALA A 335 4.55 -6.30 -10.47
CA ALA A 335 4.79 -5.62 -11.75
C ALA A 335 5.96 -6.28 -12.51
N LEU A 336 7.04 -6.64 -11.81
CA LEU A 336 8.14 -7.43 -12.38
C LEU A 336 7.64 -8.78 -12.90
N SER A 337 6.87 -9.51 -12.08
CA SER A 337 6.34 -10.85 -12.40
C SER A 337 5.44 -10.84 -13.64
N THR A 338 4.68 -9.76 -13.83
CA THR A 338 3.80 -9.57 -14.99
C THR A 338 4.50 -9.01 -16.23
N GLY A 339 5.79 -8.68 -16.11
CA GLY A 339 6.60 -8.18 -17.21
C GLY A 339 6.41 -6.68 -17.51
N LEU A 340 5.85 -5.91 -16.57
CA LEU A 340 5.55 -4.49 -16.80
C LEU A 340 6.77 -3.60 -16.60
N PRO A 341 6.95 -2.58 -17.45
CA PRO A 341 7.85 -1.48 -17.13
C PRO A 341 7.35 -0.75 -15.87
N GLN A 342 8.30 -0.37 -15.01
CA GLN A 342 8.02 0.31 -13.75
C GLN A 342 8.59 1.72 -13.76
N ILE A 343 7.81 2.70 -13.33
CA ILE A 343 8.25 4.09 -13.17
C ILE A 343 8.10 4.46 -11.70
N THR A 344 9.19 4.84 -11.04
CA THR A 344 9.21 5.16 -9.61
C THR A 344 9.97 6.45 -9.35
N VAL A 345 9.73 7.08 -8.21
CA VAL A 345 10.55 8.20 -7.70
C VAL A 345 11.59 7.66 -6.70
N GLY A 346 11.25 6.66 -5.94
CA GLY A 346 12.17 5.99 -5.03
C GLY A 346 13.08 4.98 -5.75
N ALA A 347 14.27 4.75 -5.20
CA ALA A 347 15.18 3.73 -5.70
C ALA A 347 14.49 2.36 -5.74
N ASN A 348 14.73 1.59 -6.79
CA ASN A 348 14.02 0.34 -7.05
C ASN A 348 14.99 -0.71 -7.57
N THR A 349 15.17 -1.79 -6.80
CA THR A 349 16.04 -2.93 -7.14
C THR A 349 15.61 -3.69 -8.39
N PHE A 350 14.33 -3.59 -8.78
CA PHE A 350 13.78 -4.30 -9.94
C PHE A 350 13.92 -3.49 -11.24
N VAL A 351 14.40 -2.22 -11.18
CA VAL A 351 14.47 -1.32 -12.34
C VAL A 351 15.89 -1.17 -12.84
N THR A 352 16.10 -1.52 -14.09
CA THR A 352 17.26 -1.14 -14.88
C THR A 352 16.91 0.14 -15.65
N GLN A 353 17.50 1.27 -15.24
CA GLN A 353 17.20 2.61 -15.75
C GLN A 353 17.20 2.68 -17.28
N GLY A 354 16.10 3.14 -17.88
CA GLY A 354 15.94 3.31 -19.32
C GLY A 354 15.75 2.01 -20.12
N VAL A 355 15.67 0.85 -19.45
CA VAL A 355 15.44 -0.46 -20.10
C VAL A 355 14.07 -1.01 -19.71
N ASN A 356 13.87 -1.42 -18.45
CA ASN A 356 12.58 -1.94 -17.96
C ASN A 356 11.84 -0.95 -17.06
N GLY A 357 12.35 0.27 -16.93
CA GLY A 357 11.71 1.30 -16.13
C GLY A 357 12.54 2.56 -16.00
N PHE A 358 12.01 3.49 -15.20
CA PHE A 358 12.67 4.72 -14.83
C PHE A 358 12.56 4.95 -13.32
N VAL A 359 13.66 5.33 -12.70
CA VAL A 359 13.69 5.98 -11.39
C VAL A 359 13.81 7.48 -11.67
N LEU A 360 12.72 8.22 -11.44
CA LEU A 360 12.64 9.65 -11.75
C LEU A 360 13.35 10.47 -10.68
N ALA A 361 14.11 11.47 -11.12
CA ALA A 361 14.67 12.46 -10.21
C ALA A 361 13.60 13.48 -9.76
N ASP A 362 12.63 13.74 -10.63
CA ASP A 362 11.51 14.64 -10.41
C ASP A 362 10.21 13.98 -10.92
N PRO A 363 9.12 13.96 -10.12
CA PRO A 363 7.82 13.48 -10.58
C PRO A 363 7.30 14.13 -11.86
N MET A 364 7.79 15.35 -12.18
CA MET A 364 7.44 16.06 -13.41
C MET A 364 7.98 15.41 -14.69
N GLU A 365 8.91 14.47 -14.58
CA GLU A 365 9.41 13.65 -15.69
C GLU A 365 8.44 12.50 -16.07
N LEU A 366 7.42 12.22 -15.24
CA LEU A 366 6.48 11.12 -15.43
C LEU A 366 5.82 11.09 -16.82
N PRO A 367 5.31 12.19 -17.38
CA PRO A 367 4.66 12.16 -18.69
C PRO A 367 5.60 11.66 -19.81
N GLN A 368 6.87 12.06 -19.76
CA GLN A 368 7.88 11.62 -20.72
C GLN A 368 8.20 10.13 -20.55
N ALA A 369 8.35 9.66 -19.33
CA ALA A 369 8.61 8.27 -19.01
C ALA A 369 7.44 7.36 -19.43
N LEU A 370 6.20 7.81 -19.23
CA LEU A 370 5.00 7.12 -19.71
C LEU A 370 4.98 7.00 -21.22
N THR A 371 5.17 8.13 -21.95
CA THR A 371 5.21 8.17 -23.42
C THR A 371 6.25 7.19 -23.98
N TYR A 372 7.41 7.07 -23.36
CA TYR A 372 8.46 6.14 -23.74
C TYR A 372 7.97 4.69 -23.85
N PHE A 373 7.15 4.23 -22.89
CA PHE A 373 6.67 2.85 -22.86
C PHE A 373 5.28 2.65 -23.51
N THR A 374 4.48 3.71 -23.66
CA THR A 374 3.14 3.62 -24.25
C THR A 374 3.11 3.84 -25.73
N ASP A 375 3.98 4.70 -26.28
CA ASP A 375 3.92 5.12 -27.67
C ASP A 375 4.83 4.29 -28.58
N ASP A 376 5.81 3.57 -28.01
CA ASP A 376 6.70 2.66 -28.77
C ASP A 376 6.68 1.24 -28.21
N LEU A 377 6.06 0.34 -28.97
CA LEU A 377 6.00 -1.09 -28.65
C LEU A 377 7.39 -1.73 -28.50
N LYS A 378 8.41 -1.19 -29.20
CA LYS A 378 9.77 -1.71 -29.09
C LYS A 378 10.31 -1.54 -27.67
N HIS A 379 10.18 -0.34 -27.10
CA HIS A 379 10.63 -0.07 -25.74
C HIS A 379 9.91 -0.93 -24.70
N TRP A 380 8.62 -1.13 -24.91
CA TRP A 380 7.85 -2.02 -24.03
C TRP A 380 8.31 -3.49 -24.13
N ASN A 381 8.59 -3.98 -25.35
CA ASN A 381 9.10 -5.33 -25.55
C ASN A 381 10.51 -5.51 -24.97
N GLU A 382 11.37 -4.50 -25.07
CA GLU A 382 12.69 -4.50 -24.44
C GLU A 382 12.57 -4.57 -22.92
N ALA A 383 11.62 -3.82 -22.34
CA ALA A 383 11.32 -3.86 -20.92
C ALA A 383 10.83 -5.25 -20.48
N LEU A 384 9.94 -5.88 -21.27
CA LEU A 384 9.45 -7.23 -21.00
C LEU A 384 10.61 -8.25 -20.97
N VAL A 385 11.52 -8.20 -21.92
CA VAL A 385 12.67 -9.12 -21.96
C VAL A 385 13.58 -8.93 -20.75
N GLU A 386 13.84 -7.70 -20.36
CA GLU A 386 14.64 -7.42 -19.16
C GLU A 386 13.92 -7.87 -17.89
N ASN A 387 12.61 -7.68 -17.80
CA ASN A 387 11.81 -8.17 -16.65
C ASN A 387 11.88 -9.68 -16.51
N VAL A 388 11.80 -10.44 -17.61
CA VAL A 388 11.97 -11.90 -17.58
C VAL A 388 13.34 -12.29 -16.99
N ARG A 389 14.40 -11.55 -17.36
CA ARG A 389 15.76 -11.77 -16.82
C ARG A 389 15.82 -11.43 -15.31
N GLN A 390 15.18 -10.35 -14.89
CA GLN A 390 15.15 -9.91 -13.50
C GLN A 390 14.33 -10.87 -12.61
N VAL A 391 13.25 -11.47 -13.12
CA VAL A 391 12.46 -12.47 -12.39
C VAL A 391 13.34 -13.64 -11.94
N GLU A 392 14.30 -14.10 -12.76
CA GLU A 392 15.21 -15.17 -12.37
C GLU A 392 16.09 -14.77 -11.17
N GLN A 393 16.57 -13.52 -11.15
CA GLN A 393 17.41 -13.00 -10.05
C GLN A 393 16.63 -12.82 -8.74
N HIS A 394 15.35 -12.46 -8.84
CA HIS A 394 14.47 -12.24 -7.69
C HIS A 394 13.51 -13.41 -7.43
N SER A 395 13.89 -14.62 -7.89
CA SER A 395 13.10 -15.83 -7.68
C SER A 395 13.02 -16.22 -6.21
N GLU A 396 12.01 -17.03 -5.87
CA GLU A 396 11.84 -17.58 -4.52
C GLU A 396 13.09 -18.31 -4.02
N PHE A 397 13.76 -19.04 -4.90
CA PHE A 397 15.00 -19.76 -4.56
C PHE A 397 16.13 -18.79 -4.14
N ASN A 398 16.34 -17.72 -4.92
CA ASN A 398 17.38 -16.74 -4.61
C ASN A 398 17.04 -15.92 -3.36
N LEU A 399 15.75 -15.63 -3.15
CA LEU A 399 15.26 -14.97 -1.95
C LEU A 399 15.55 -15.83 -0.71
N ILE A 400 15.18 -17.11 -0.72
CA ILE A 400 15.46 -18.04 0.39
C ILE A 400 16.96 -18.13 0.64
N THR A 401 17.77 -18.26 -0.43
CA THR A 401 19.24 -18.33 -0.31
C THR A 401 19.81 -17.06 0.35
N ALA A 402 19.28 -15.87 0.02
CA ALA A 402 19.71 -14.62 0.66
C ALA A 402 19.39 -14.62 2.16
N TRP A 403 18.19 -15.03 2.55
CA TRP A 403 17.80 -15.14 3.96
C TRP A 403 18.61 -16.21 4.70
N GLU A 404 18.82 -17.39 4.10
CA GLU A 404 19.67 -18.44 4.68
C GLU A 404 21.11 -17.95 4.87
N GLY A 405 21.67 -17.25 3.88
CA GLY A 405 22.98 -16.63 3.99
C GLY A 405 23.07 -15.67 5.18
N LEU A 406 22.04 -14.83 5.36
CA LEU A 406 21.99 -13.89 6.48
C LEU A 406 21.85 -14.59 7.84
N MET A 407 21.01 -15.62 7.92
CA MET A 407 20.78 -16.38 9.17
C MET A 407 21.97 -17.26 9.57
N ASN A 408 22.72 -17.77 8.60
CA ASN A 408 23.82 -18.73 8.83
C ASN A 408 25.22 -18.08 8.90
N TYR A 409 25.35 -16.76 8.79
CA TYR A 409 26.63 -16.07 8.91
C TYR A 409 27.13 -16.15 10.36
N GLY A 410 27.95 -17.18 10.65
CA GLY A 410 28.50 -17.41 11.99
C GLY A 410 29.08 -18.80 12.21
N HIS A 411 29.39 -19.55 11.13
CA HIS A 411 30.13 -20.80 11.19
C HIS A 411 31.56 -20.65 10.69
#